data_9967b2ed11afabbba6284485ee000721
#
_entry.id   9967b2ed11afabbba6284485ee000721
#
_cell.length_a   1.000
_cell.length_b   1.000
_cell.length_c   1.000
_cell.angle_alpha   90.00
_cell.angle_beta   90.00
_cell.angle_gamma   90.00
#
_symmetry.space_group_name_H-M   'P 1'
#
loop_
_entity.id
_entity.type
_entity.pdbx_description
1 polymer ?
#
loop_
_entity_poly.entity_id
_entity_poly.type
_entity_poly.pdbx_seq_one_letter_code
_entity_poly.pdbx_strand_id
1 'polypeptide(L)'
;MQTYLDFEKPIQELDLKIEELKSKNLEFPSEDILNEISETEQQINIAYKKIFSNITAWQKTQISRHPHRPKTKDYIEGLITDFFELAGDRTFAEDKAITAGFGRFRGQPVLVMGHEKGHDTNSRIEHNFGMPKPEGYRKATRLMKL
;
A
#
# COMPACT_ATOMS: atom_id res chain seq x y z
N MET A 1 -1.53 -14.35 -3.83
CA MET A 1 -0.46 -14.91 -2.98
C MET A 1 0.16 -13.76 -2.20
N GLN A 2 0.19 -13.84 -0.89
CA GLN A 2 0.77 -12.79 -0.04
C GLN A 2 2.30 -12.83 -0.17
N THR A 3 2.93 -11.67 -0.32
CA THR A 3 4.39 -11.57 -0.40
C THR A 3 4.93 -11.26 0.98
N TYR A 4 5.84 -12.09 1.47
CA TYR A 4 6.50 -11.89 2.76
C TYR A 4 7.94 -11.43 2.57
N LEU A 5 8.41 -10.57 3.46
CA LEU A 5 9.81 -10.18 3.52
C LEU A 5 10.62 -11.26 4.29
N ASP A 6 11.93 -11.29 4.11
CA ASP A 6 12.78 -12.34 4.70
C ASP A 6 12.63 -12.47 6.23
N PHE A 7 12.43 -11.37 6.93
CA PHE A 7 12.25 -11.36 8.38
C PHE A 7 10.81 -11.72 8.83
N GLU A 8 9.87 -11.84 7.89
CA GLU A 8 8.48 -12.25 8.12
C GLU A 8 8.27 -13.75 7.92
N LYS A 9 9.32 -14.53 7.57
CA LYS A 9 9.22 -15.99 7.38
C LYS A 9 8.52 -16.73 8.53
N PRO A 10 8.74 -16.42 9.81
CA PRO A 10 8.02 -17.08 10.89
C PRO A 10 6.51 -16.86 10.86
N ILE A 11 6.06 -15.71 10.33
CA ILE A 11 4.64 -15.42 10.14
C ILE A 11 4.11 -16.19 8.94
N GLN A 12 4.87 -16.23 7.85
CA GLN A 12 4.52 -17.00 6.65
C GLN A 12 4.28 -18.48 6.95
N GLU A 13 5.14 -19.10 7.77
CA GLU A 13 5.00 -20.51 8.17
C GLU A 13 3.68 -20.74 8.94
N LEU A 14 3.31 -19.83 9.84
CA LEU A 14 2.06 -19.90 10.58
C LEU A 14 0.83 -19.66 9.69
N ASP A 15 0.91 -18.72 8.75
CA ASP A 15 -0.18 -18.46 7.81
C ASP A 15 -0.43 -19.67 6.90
N LEU A 16 0.63 -20.33 6.40
CA LEU A 16 0.50 -21.58 5.63
C LEU A 16 -0.14 -22.68 6.45
N LYS A 17 0.23 -22.81 7.74
CA LYS A 17 -0.41 -23.78 8.64
C LYS A 17 -1.91 -23.50 8.79
N ILE A 18 -2.32 -22.25 8.92
CA ILE A 18 -3.74 -21.86 8.99
C ILE A 18 -4.48 -22.22 7.70
N GLU A 19 -3.88 -21.97 6.53
CA GLU A 19 -4.48 -22.34 5.24
C GLU A 19 -4.70 -23.87 5.13
N GLU A 20 -3.73 -24.67 5.56
CA GLU A 20 -3.85 -26.12 5.62
C GLU A 20 -4.95 -26.59 6.59
N LEU A 21 -5.00 -26.01 7.78
CA LEU A 21 -6.04 -26.33 8.78
C LEU A 21 -7.44 -25.93 8.29
N LYS A 22 -7.58 -24.75 7.66
CA LYS A 22 -8.85 -24.32 7.05
C LYS A 22 -9.30 -25.28 5.93
N SER A 23 -8.37 -25.72 5.09
CA SER A 23 -8.68 -26.71 4.04
C SER A 23 -9.14 -28.04 4.64
N LYS A 24 -8.45 -28.54 5.67
CA LYS A 24 -8.85 -29.77 6.38
C LYS A 24 -10.21 -29.64 7.04
N ASN A 25 -10.50 -28.48 7.64
CA ASN A 25 -11.78 -28.23 8.29
C ASN A 25 -12.96 -28.14 7.32
N LEU A 26 -12.69 -27.76 6.05
CA LEU A 26 -13.71 -27.80 4.99
C LEU A 26 -14.07 -29.23 4.58
N GLU A 27 -13.09 -30.15 4.58
CA GLU A 27 -13.31 -31.56 4.25
C GLU A 27 -13.86 -32.36 5.44
N PHE A 28 -13.33 -32.11 6.63
CA PHE A 28 -13.67 -32.78 7.89
C PHE A 28 -13.87 -31.78 9.02
N PRO A 29 -15.06 -31.17 9.16
CA PRO A 29 -15.33 -30.21 10.21
C PRO A 29 -15.12 -30.80 11.61
N SER A 30 -14.27 -30.15 12.43
CA SER A 30 -13.95 -30.58 13.79
C SER A 30 -13.72 -29.36 14.70
N GLU A 31 -14.22 -29.45 15.93
CA GLU A 31 -14.01 -28.43 16.97
C GLU A 31 -12.51 -28.33 17.36
N ASP A 32 -11.79 -29.45 17.34
CA ASP A 32 -10.36 -29.48 17.62
C ASP A 32 -9.58 -28.68 16.56
N ILE A 33 -9.95 -28.79 15.27
CA ILE A 33 -9.31 -28.03 14.19
C ILE A 33 -9.62 -26.52 14.35
N LEU A 34 -10.82 -26.15 14.74
CA LEU A 34 -11.16 -24.74 14.99
C LEU A 34 -10.36 -24.17 16.17
N ASN A 35 -10.17 -24.93 17.23
CA ASN A 35 -9.32 -24.54 18.36
C ASN A 35 -7.86 -24.35 17.92
N GLU A 36 -7.31 -25.29 17.13
CA GLU A 36 -5.95 -25.19 16.61
C GLU A 36 -5.76 -23.97 15.70
N ILE A 37 -6.75 -23.62 14.87
CA ILE A 37 -6.75 -22.39 14.06
C ILE A 37 -6.67 -21.17 14.97
N SER A 38 -7.53 -21.11 16.00
CA SER A 38 -7.56 -19.99 16.96
C SER A 38 -6.23 -19.82 17.71
N GLU A 39 -5.63 -20.92 18.15
CA GLU A 39 -4.31 -20.89 18.80
C GLU A 39 -3.21 -20.41 17.83
N THR A 40 -3.24 -20.86 16.56
CA THR A 40 -2.27 -20.44 15.55
C THR A 40 -2.44 -18.96 15.20
N GLU A 41 -3.66 -18.44 15.13
CA GLU A 41 -3.94 -17.00 14.94
C GLU A 41 -3.41 -16.16 16.12
N GLN A 42 -3.49 -16.66 17.35
CA GLN A 42 -2.85 -16.00 18.52
C GLN A 42 -1.31 -16.00 18.38
N GLN A 43 -0.70 -17.12 17.95
CA GLN A 43 0.74 -17.19 17.72
C GLN A 43 1.18 -16.20 16.65
N ILE A 44 0.42 -16.01 15.57
CA ILE A 44 0.69 -14.99 14.55
C ILE A 44 0.70 -13.59 15.17
N ASN A 45 -0.30 -13.25 15.99
CA ASN A 45 -0.35 -11.95 16.64
C ASN A 45 0.84 -11.69 17.56
N ILE A 46 1.31 -12.72 18.27
CA ILE A 46 2.52 -12.65 19.10
C ILE A 46 3.77 -12.46 18.23
N ALA A 47 3.87 -13.22 17.12
CA ALA A 47 4.99 -13.11 16.18
C ALA A 47 5.05 -11.71 15.54
N TYR A 48 3.91 -11.15 15.11
CA TYR A 48 3.83 -9.76 14.64
C TYR A 48 4.36 -8.78 15.67
N LYS A 49 3.84 -8.82 16.89
CA LYS A 49 4.30 -7.92 17.96
C LYS A 49 5.81 -8.05 18.20
N LYS A 50 6.32 -9.27 18.25
CA LYS A 50 7.75 -9.54 18.48
C LYS A 50 8.64 -9.01 17.36
N ILE A 51 8.25 -9.26 16.10
CA ILE A 51 9.04 -8.85 14.92
C ILE A 51 8.99 -7.33 14.76
N PHE A 52 7.80 -6.73 14.79
CA PHE A 52 7.62 -5.32 14.45
C PHE A 52 7.95 -4.35 15.59
N SER A 53 8.09 -4.82 16.86
CA SER A 53 8.55 -3.96 17.96
C SER A 53 10.02 -3.55 17.86
N ASN A 54 10.85 -4.33 17.16
CA ASN A 54 12.30 -4.13 17.11
C ASN A 54 12.87 -4.16 15.68
N ILE A 55 12.13 -3.64 14.70
CA ILE A 55 12.57 -3.59 13.31
C ILE A 55 13.73 -2.62 13.11
N THR A 56 14.74 -3.06 12.38
CA THR A 56 15.90 -2.25 12.00
C THR A 56 15.54 -1.18 10.96
N ALA A 57 16.39 -0.17 10.77
CA ALA A 57 16.22 0.84 9.71
C ALA A 57 16.15 0.21 8.31
N TRP A 58 16.91 -0.86 8.07
CA TRP A 58 16.87 -1.60 6.82
C TRP A 58 15.51 -2.31 6.61
N GLN A 59 15.01 -3.00 7.62
CA GLN A 59 13.69 -3.64 7.57
C GLN A 59 12.57 -2.63 7.36
N LYS A 60 12.63 -1.45 8.00
CA LYS A 60 11.69 -0.33 7.72
C LYS A 60 11.73 0.08 6.25
N THR A 61 12.93 0.17 5.66
CA THR A 61 13.10 0.48 4.25
C THR A 61 12.49 -0.61 3.35
N GLN A 62 12.67 -1.89 3.69
CA GLN A 62 12.06 -3.00 2.96
C GLN A 62 10.51 -2.93 3.03
N ILE A 63 9.93 -2.71 4.21
CA ILE A 63 8.48 -2.52 4.40
C ILE A 63 7.98 -1.35 3.57
N SER A 64 8.69 -0.21 3.57
CA SER A 64 8.31 0.97 2.80
C SER A 64 8.29 0.74 1.28
N ARG A 65 9.01 -0.28 0.82
CA ARG A 65 9.14 -0.69 -0.59
C ARG A 65 8.39 -1.97 -0.93
N HIS A 66 7.58 -2.47 0.01
CA HIS A 66 6.80 -3.68 -0.22
C HIS A 66 5.93 -3.55 -1.47
N PRO A 67 5.88 -4.57 -2.37
CA PRO A 67 5.14 -4.49 -3.64
C PRO A 67 3.65 -4.22 -3.45
N HIS A 68 3.04 -4.74 -2.40
CA HIS A 68 1.62 -4.55 -2.09
C HIS A 68 1.34 -3.33 -1.19
N ARG A 69 2.35 -2.49 -0.94
CA ARG A 69 2.11 -1.26 -0.19
C ARG A 69 1.23 -0.31 -1.00
N PRO A 70 0.14 0.23 -0.40
CA PRO A 70 -0.69 1.21 -1.06
C PRO A 70 0.11 2.42 -1.55
N LYS A 71 -0.25 2.95 -2.72
CA LYS A 71 0.35 4.11 -3.37
C LYS A 71 -0.63 5.28 -3.36
N THR A 72 -0.21 6.42 -3.89
CA THR A 72 -1.03 7.64 -3.88
C THR A 72 -2.42 7.42 -4.46
N LYS A 73 -2.55 6.74 -5.59
CA LYS A 73 -3.85 6.45 -6.21
C LYS A 73 -4.74 5.59 -5.32
N ASP A 74 -4.17 4.55 -4.69
CA ASP A 74 -4.93 3.67 -3.79
C ASP A 74 -5.50 4.46 -2.59
N TYR A 75 -4.74 5.41 -2.05
CA TYR A 75 -5.23 6.29 -0.97
C TYR A 75 -6.30 7.27 -1.47
N ILE A 76 -6.15 7.82 -2.68
CA ILE A 76 -7.17 8.69 -3.27
C ILE A 76 -8.46 7.91 -3.46
N GLU A 77 -8.42 6.74 -4.09
CA GLU A 77 -9.58 5.89 -4.34
C GLU A 77 -10.28 5.44 -3.04
N GLY A 78 -9.50 5.13 -1.99
CA GLY A 78 -10.04 4.66 -0.72
C GLY A 78 -10.54 5.75 0.23
N LEU A 79 -10.07 6.98 0.11
CA LEU A 79 -10.31 8.02 1.12
C LEU A 79 -10.97 9.28 0.58
N ILE A 80 -10.87 9.56 -0.73
CA ILE A 80 -11.32 10.81 -1.34
C ILE A 80 -12.54 10.54 -2.22
N THR A 81 -13.63 11.21 -1.93
CA THR A 81 -14.83 11.22 -2.79
C THR A 81 -14.77 12.40 -3.75
N ASP A 82 -15.51 12.29 -4.89
CA ASP A 82 -15.60 13.33 -5.92
C ASP A 82 -14.21 13.81 -6.40
N PHE A 83 -13.25 12.91 -6.52
CA PHE A 83 -11.90 13.27 -6.93
C PHE A 83 -11.89 13.71 -8.40
N PHE A 84 -11.38 14.90 -8.64
CA PHE A 84 -11.19 15.48 -9.95
C PHE A 84 -9.70 15.81 -10.16
N GLU A 85 -9.04 15.04 -11.01
CA GLU A 85 -7.61 15.21 -11.28
C GLU A 85 -7.34 16.48 -12.09
N LEU A 86 -6.30 17.22 -11.68
CA LEU A 86 -5.82 18.44 -12.32
C LEU A 86 -4.45 18.22 -12.94
N ALA A 87 -4.43 18.08 -14.25
CA ALA A 87 -3.22 17.85 -15.04
C ALA A 87 -2.50 19.15 -15.46
N GLY A 88 -1.23 19.00 -15.81
CA GLY A 88 -0.40 20.02 -16.45
C GLY A 88 0.07 21.15 -15.56
N ASP A 89 1.23 21.71 -15.93
CA ASP A 89 1.83 22.84 -15.26
C ASP A 89 1.36 24.20 -15.82
N ARG A 90 0.55 24.20 -16.88
CA ARG A 90 0.07 25.39 -17.62
C ARG A 90 1.17 26.18 -18.33
N THR A 91 2.34 25.58 -18.50
CA THR A 91 3.50 26.21 -19.12
C THR A 91 4.10 25.35 -20.23
N PHE A 92 4.32 24.06 -19.94
CA PHE A 92 5.04 23.15 -20.85
C PHE A 92 4.32 21.81 -21.04
N ALA A 93 4.15 21.01 -19.97
CA ALA A 93 3.65 19.64 -20.11
C ALA A 93 2.99 19.10 -18.83
N GLU A 94 2.45 17.91 -18.96
CA GLU A 94 2.05 17.07 -17.82
C GLU A 94 3.23 16.23 -17.33
N ASP A 95 3.33 16.08 -16.01
CA ASP A 95 4.20 15.11 -15.36
C ASP A 95 3.38 14.13 -14.53
N LYS A 96 3.28 12.92 -15.01
CA LYS A 96 2.54 11.82 -14.38
C LYS A 96 3.17 11.28 -13.08
N ALA A 97 4.41 11.69 -12.76
CA ALA A 97 5.05 11.36 -11.50
C ALA A 97 4.37 12.05 -10.28
N ILE A 98 3.55 13.09 -10.52
CA ILE A 98 2.72 13.71 -9.49
C ILE A 98 1.26 13.60 -9.91
N THR A 99 0.47 12.88 -9.13
CA THR A 99 -1.00 12.90 -9.20
C THR A 99 -1.51 13.98 -8.26
N ALA A 100 -2.39 14.86 -8.75
CA ALA A 100 -2.97 15.91 -7.93
C ALA A 100 -4.36 16.29 -8.39
N GLY A 101 -5.23 16.71 -7.47
CA GLY A 101 -6.60 17.08 -7.79
C GLY A 101 -7.38 17.55 -6.58
N PHE A 102 -8.58 18.04 -6.85
CA PHE A 102 -9.56 18.36 -5.81
C PHE A 102 -10.44 17.15 -5.51
N GLY A 103 -10.93 17.06 -4.30
CA GLY A 103 -11.89 16.06 -3.87
C GLY A 103 -12.45 16.39 -2.49
N ARG A 104 -13.10 15.40 -1.87
CA ARG A 104 -13.63 15.54 -0.52
C ARG A 104 -13.07 14.46 0.38
N PHE A 105 -12.53 14.86 1.52
CA PHE A 105 -12.16 13.96 2.60
C PHE A 105 -13.14 14.15 3.76
N ARG A 106 -13.91 13.13 4.09
CA ARG A 106 -14.97 13.20 5.11
C ARG A 106 -15.93 14.39 4.90
N GLY A 107 -16.32 14.64 3.65
CA GLY A 107 -17.21 15.73 3.26
C GLY A 107 -16.55 17.11 3.13
N GLN A 108 -15.32 17.29 3.60
CA GLN A 108 -14.58 18.55 3.50
C GLN A 108 -13.83 18.65 2.17
N PRO A 109 -13.89 19.80 1.47
CA PRO A 109 -13.12 20.01 0.25
C PRO A 109 -11.62 20.01 0.56
N VAL A 110 -10.86 19.27 -0.22
CA VAL A 110 -9.40 19.17 -0.08
C VAL A 110 -8.72 19.20 -1.45
N LEU A 111 -7.52 19.74 -1.48
CA LEU A 111 -6.57 19.49 -2.56
C LEU A 111 -5.65 18.35 -2.12
N VAL A 112 -5.59 17.30 -2.92
CA VAL A 112 -4.72 16.15 -2.67
C VAL A 112 -3.63 16.09 -3.72
N MET A 113 -2.40 15.87 -3.31
CA MET A 113 -1.30 15.61 -4.23
C MET A 113 -0.32 14.59 -3.64
N GLY A 114 0.28 13.81 -4.51
CA GLY A 114 1.28 12.84 -4.11
C GLY A 114 2.08 12.29 -5.28
N HIS A 115 3.23 11.69 -4.95
CA HIS A 115 4.05 11.01 -5.93
C HIS A 115 3.40 9.69 -6.34
N GLU A 116 3.23 9.49 -7.64
CA GLU A 116 2.80 8.22 -8.19
C GLU A 116 3.99 7.49 -8.82
N LYS A 117 4.18 6.24 -8.42
CA LYS A 117 5.34 5.43 -8.83
C LYS A 117 5.01 4.35 -9.85
N GLY A 118 3.73 4.02 -9.98
CA GLY A 118 3.26 2.89 -10.78
C GLY A 118 3.41 1.52 -10.08
N HIS A 119 2.62 0.55 -10.52
CA HIS A 119 2.54 -0.79 -9.93
C HIS A 119 3.39 -1.83 -10.68
N ASP A 120 3.44 -1.75 -11.99
CA ASP A 120 4.17 -2.62 -12.90
C ASP A 120 5.26 -1.84 -13.65
N THR A 121 6.02 -2.53 -14.48
CA THR A 121 7.14 -1.93 -15.22
C THR A 121 6.71 -0.81 -16.16
N ASN A 122 5.59 -0.99 -16.88
CA ASN A 122 5.12 -0.01 -17.85
C ASN A 122 4.62 1.27 -17.15
N SER A 123 3.80 1.11 -16.12
CA SER A 123 3.31 2.23 -15.32
C SER A 123 4.44 2.94 -14.56
N ARG A 124 5.48 2.22 -14.13
CA ARG A 124 6.67 2.84 -13.53
C ARG A 124 7.44 3.71 -14.52
N ILE A 125 7.59 3.27 -15.76
CA ILE A 125 8.21 4.07 -16.84
C ILE A 125 7.34 5.31 -17.11
N GLU A 126 6.03 5.14 -17.26
CA GLU A 126 5.09 6.23 -17.50
C GLU A 126 5.14 7.32 -16.41
N HIS A 127 5.25 6.92 -15.15
CA HIS A 127 5.36 7.80 -13.98
C HIS A 127 6.81 8.17 -13.63
N ASN A 128 7.76 7.93 -14.54
CA ASN A 128 9.19 8.18 -14.33
C ASN A 128 9.69 7.66 -12.97
N PHE A 129 9.25 6.46 -12.55
CA PHE A 129 9.57 5.83 -11.27
C PHE A 129 9.21 6.67 -10.02
N GLY A 130 8.28 7.61 -10.15
CA GLY A 130 7.90 8.56 -9.10
C GLY A 130 8.89 9.71 -8.92
N MET A 131 9.78 9.93 -9.90
CA MET A 131 10.74 11.03 -9.90
C MET A 131 10.18 12.20 -10.74
N PRO A 132 9.71 13.29 -10.11
CA PRO A 132 9.09 14.37 -10.84
C PRO A 132 10.11 15.17 -11.66
N LYS A 133 9.65 15.62 -12.82
CA LYS A 133 10.32 16.56 -13.69
C LYS A 133 10.01 18.01 -13.27
N PRO A 134 10.65 19.04 -13.86
CA PRO A 134 10.37 20.45 -13.53
C PRO A 134 8.89 20.84 -13.66
N GLU A 135 8.18 20.29 -14.65
CA GLU A 135 6.74 20.49 -14.85
C GLU A 135 5.89 19.93 -13.71
N GLY A 136 6.31 18.82 -13.09
CA GLY A 136 5.65 18.28 -11.89
C GLY A 136 5.75 19.22 -10.69
N TYR A 137 6.91 19.81 -10.46
CA TYR A 137 7.09 20.83 -9.42
C TYR A 137 6.27 22.08 -9.68
N ARG A 138 6.22 22.55 -10.95
CA ARG A 138 5.39 23.71 -11.32
C ARG A 138 3.90 23.40 -11.15
N LYS A 139 3.45 22.20 -11.53
CA LYS A 139 2.08 21.72 -11.27
C LYS A 139 1.74 21.77 -9.80
N ALA A 140 2.59 21.17 -8.95
CA ALA A 140 2.38 21.18 -7.50
C ALA A 140 2.31 22.61 -6.95
N THR A 141 3.26 23.48 -7.33
CA THR A 141 3.27 24.89 -6.91
C THR A 141 2.03 25.65 -7.36
N ARG A 142 1.56 25.42 -8.59
CA ARG A 142 0.33 26.02 -9.11
C ARG A 142 -0.88 25.61 -8.30
N LEU A 143 -1.00 24.31 -8.00
CA LEU A 143 -2.16 23.79 -7.28
C LEU A 143 -2.19 24.21 -5.81
N MET A 144 -1.03 24.38 -5.17
CA MET A 144 -0.96 24.93 -3.81
C MET A 144 -1.39 26.39 -3.72
N LYS A 145 -1.44 27.12 -4.84
CA LYS A 145 -1.89 28.53 -4.89
C LYS A 145 -3.39 28.68 -5.18
N LEU A 146 -4.06 27.59 -5.51
CA LEU A 146 -5.52 27.57 -5.73
C LEU A 146 -6.27 27.39 -4.42
#